data_5c715c257b99571eaa6d9bc2a827be7e
#
_entry.id   5c715c257b99571eaa6d9bc2a827be7e
#
_cell.length_a   1.000
_cell.length_b   1.000
_cell.length_c   1.000
_cell.angle_alpha   90.00
_cell.angle_beta   90.00
_cell.angle_gamma   90.00
#
_symmetry.space_group_name_H-M   'P 1'
#
loop_
_entity.id
_entity.type
_entity.pdbx_description
1 polymer ?
#
loop_
_entity_poly.entity_id
_entity_poly.type
_entity_poly.pdbx_seq_one_letter_code
_entity_poly.pdbx_strand_id
1 'polypeptide(L)'
;ETSMGMLEEMKRLTENDLAASFVDGDRIGTDFNKATGDVKLPESFKKSYKAYVDGEWWRIDAPVPLGGTKLPASVRWAIAEMVLGSNPAIHIYASGYAFAQVAFVLGTEEQKHFAKLMVDRHWGATMQLTEPDAGSDVGAGRTKAVQQADGTWHITGTKRYITSGDADIYENIMHFTLER
;
A
#
# COMPACT_ATOMS: atom_id res chain seq x y z
N GLU A 1 -21.49 -18.73 -8.76
CA GLU A 1 -22.37 -17.78 -8.06
C GLU A 1 -21.57 -16.80 -7.19
N THR A 2 -20.72 -17.25 -6.28
CA THR A 2 -19.93 -16.40 -5.37
C THR A 2 -19.07 -15.37 -6.10
N SER A 3 -18.37 -15.74 -7.17
CA SER A 3 -17.52 -14.80 -7.93
C SER A 3 -18.34 -13.69 -8.61
N MET A 4 -19.52 -13.99 -9.12
CA MET A 4 -20.40 -12.98 -9.70
C MET A 4 -20.90 -12.01 -8.64
N GLY A 5 -21.33 -12.51 -7.47
CA GLY A 5 -21.75 -11.65 -6.37
C GLY A 5 -20.63 -10.72 -5.88
N MET A 6 -19.37 -11.20 -5.85
CA MET A 6 -18.22 -10.35 -5.54
C MET A 6 -18.02 -9.24 -6.59
N LEU A 7 -18.15 -9.55 -7.87
CA LEU A 7 -18.01 -8.54 -8.93
C LEU A 7 -19.15 -7.50 -8.90
N GLU A 8 -20.37 -7.92 -8.64
CA GLU A 8 -21.52 -7.02 -8.48
C GLU A 8 -21.36 -6.08 -7.30
N GLU A 9 -20.92 -6.61 -6.14
CA GLU A 9 -20.67 -5.79 -4.96
C GLU A 9 -19.46 -4.84 -5.14
N MET A 10 -18.38 -5.30 -5.78
CA MET A 10 -17.26 -4.42 -6.11
C MET A 10 -17.69 -3.31 -7.07
N LYS A 11 -18.50 -3.63 -8.07
CA LYS A 11 -19.07 -2.60 -8.95
C LYS A 11 -19.85 -1.55 -8.15
N ARG A 12 -20.74 -1.98 -7.25
CA ARG A 12 -21.50 -1.07 -6.38
C ARG A 12 -20.59 -0.18 -5.55
N LEU A 13 -19.55 -0.76 -4.90
CA LEU A 13 -18.59 -0.05 -4.06
C LEU A 13 -17.81 0.98 -4.90
N THR A 14 -17.31 0.60 -6.07
CA THR A 14 -16.51 1.48 -6.94
C THR A 14 -17.32 2.65 -7.50
N GLU A 15 -18.55 2.42 -7.91
CA GLU A 15 -19.42 3.47 -8.47
C GLU A 15 -19.89 4.48 -7.40
N ASN A 16 -20.11 4.04 -6.16
CA ASN A 16 -20.70 4.89 -5.12
C ASN A 16 -19.67 5.42 -4.12
N ASP A 17 -18.85 4.53 -3.56
CA ASP A 17 -18.00 4.89 -2.43
C ASP A 17 -16.60 5.30 -2.87
N LEU A 18 -15.98 4.58 -3.83
CA LEU A 18 -14.59 4.88 -4.21
C LEU A 18 -14.51 6.04 -5.21
N ALA A 19 -15.40 6.13 -6.19
CA ALA A 19 -15.45 7.22 -7.15
C ALA A 19 -15.72 8.57 -6.48
N ALA A 20 -16.45 8.58 -5.37
CA ALA A 20 -16.86 9.80 -4.66
C ALA A 20 -15.69 10.71 -4.26
N SER A 21 -14.51 10.14 -3.98
CA SER A 21 -13.33 10.92 -3.56
C SER A 21 -12.29 11.14 -4.67
N PHE A 22 -12.51 10.66 -5.89
CA PHE A 22 -11.50 10.76 -6.94
C PHE A 22 -11.17 12.22 -7.30
N VAL A 23 -12.18 13.03 -7.54
CA VAL A 23 -12.02 14.46 -7.89
C VAL A 23 -11.41 15.25 -6.73
N ASP A 24 -11.87 15.03 -5.52
CA ASP A 24 -11.35 15.71 -4.33
C ASP A 24 -9.90 15.31 -4.07
N GLY A 25 -9.57 14.03 -4.21
CA GLY A 25 -8.21 13.52 -4.06
C GLY A 25 -7.22 14.19 -5.00
N ASP A 26 -7.63 14.45 -6.25
CA ASP A 26 -6.83 15.15 -7.25
C ASP A 26 -6.73 16.66 -6.97
N ARG A 27 -7.84 17.33 -6.66
CA ARG A 27 -7.90 18.79 -6.53
C ARG A 27 -7.42 19.32 -5.20
N ILE A 28 -7.73 18.65 -4.11
CA ILE A 28 -7.30 19.02 -2.75
C ILE A 28 -5.87 18.52 -2.53
N GLY A 29 -5.60 17.26 -2.91
CA GLY A 29 -4.31 16.61 -2.72
C GLY A 29 -4.00 16.34 -1.24
N THR A 30 -2.71 16.13 -0.95
CA THR A 30 -2.20 15.93 0.42
C THR A 30 -1.82 17.27 1.04
N ASP A 31 -2.16 17.47 2.31
CA ASP A 31 -1.69 18.59 3.11
C ASP A 31 -0.42 18.20 3.88
N PHE A 32 0.70 18.83 3.57
CA PHE A 32 1.99 18.57 4.20
C PHE A 32 2.40 19.70 5.13
N ASN A 33 2.45 19.43 6.41
CA ASN A 33 2.94 20.36 7.41
C ASN A 33 4.46 20.31 7.53
N LYS A 34 5.15 21.28 6.96
CA LYS A 34 6.62 21.36 6.97
C LYS A 34 7.25 21.49 8.37
N ALA A 35 6.50 21.98 9.36
CA ALA A 35 7.04 22.17 10.71
C ALA A 35 7.03 20.87 11.52
N THR A 36 6.03 20.00 11.32
CA THR A 36 5.88 18.74 12.04
C THR A 36 6.25 17.51 11.21
N GLY A 37 6.27 17.64 9.87
CA GLY A 37 6.45 16.53 8.95
C GLY A 37 5.15 15.76 8.65
N ASP A 38 4.03 16.12 9.28
CA ASP A 38 2.77 15.40 9.14
C ASP A 38 2.19 15.56 7.74
N VAL A 39 1.60 14.46 7.25
CA VAL A 39 0.83 14.42 6.00
C VAL A 39 -0.62 14.10 6.31
N LYS A 40 -1.54 14.90 5.77
CA LYS A 40 -2.99 14.66 5.88
C LYS A 40 -3.60 14.43 4.51
N LEU A 41 -4.46 13.43 4.44
CA LEU A 41 -5.26 13.13 3.26
C LEU A 41 -6.63 13.81 3.34
N PRO A 42 -7.28 14.10 2.19
CA PRO A 42 -8.65 14.62 2.17
C PRO A 42 -9.61 13.68 2.92
N GLU A 43 -10.54 14.23 3.68
CA GLU A 43 -11.51 13.44 4.45
C GLU A 43 -12.42 12.58 3.56
N SER A 44 -12.75 13.06 2.35
CA SER A 44 -13.47 12.26 1.35
C SER A 44 -12.69 11.02 0.95
N PHE A 45 -11.36 11.14 0.75
CA PHE A 45 -10.49 10.01 0.45
C PHE A 45 -10.43 9.00 1.60
N LYS A 46 -10.26 9.47 2.84
CA LYS A 46 -10.25 8.60 4.03
C LYS A 46 -11.54 7.80 4.15
N LYS A 47 -12.69 8.43 3.86
CA LYS A 47 -14.00 7.76 3.84
C LYS A 47 -14.05 6.65 2.80
N SER A 48 -13.59 6.91 1.57
CA SER A 48 -13.54 5.92 0.49
C SER A 48 -12.59 4.77 0.83
N TYR A 49 -11.39 5.06 1.35
CA TYR A 49 -10.44 4.06 1.80
C TYR A 49 -11.02 3.19 2.92
N LYS A 50 -11.68 3.80 3.90
CA LYS A 50 -12.35 3.08 4.98
C LYS A 50 -13.44 2.14 4.46
N ALA A 51 -14.23 2.55 3.47
CA ALA A 51 -15.25 1.69 2.86
C ALA A 51 -14.63 0.45 2.20
N TYR A 52 -13.46 0.58 1.55
CA TYR A 52 -12.71 -0.54 1.01
C TYR A 52 -12.22 -1.50 2.11
N VAL A 53 -11.67 -0.95 3.19
CA VAL A 53 -11.13 -1.74 4.32
C VAL A 53 -12.25 -2.43 5.11
N ASP A 54 -13.32 -1.71 5.45
CA ASP A 54 -14.47 -2.24 6.18
C ASP A 54 -15.21 -3.35 5.39
N GLY A 55 -15.22 -3.26 4.07
CA GLY A 55 -15.73 -4.30 3.18
C GLY A 55 -14.79 -5.52 3.07
N GLU A 56 -13.68 -5.53 3.80
CA GLU A 56 -12.68 -6.59 3.83
C GLU A 56 -12.08 -6.94 2.45
N TRP A 57 -12.13 -6.03 1.48
CA TRP A 57 -11.60 -6.25 0.13
C TRP A 57 -10.09 -6.47 0.10
N TRP A 58 -9.38 -6.04 1.13
CA TRP A 58 -7.97 -6.32 1.34
C TRP A 58 -7.63 -7.81 1.42
N ARG A 59 -8.60 -8.69 1.74
CA ARG A 59 -8.38 -10.14 1.82
C ARG A 59 -7.94 -10.77 0.51
N ILE A 60 -8.25 -10.14 -0.62
CA ILE A 60 -7.83 -10.63 -1.94
C ILE A 60 -6.33 -10.50 -2.19
N ASP A 61 -5.64 -9.64 -1.45
CA ASP A 61 -4.21 -9.36 -1.57
C ASP A 61 -3.38 -9.86 -0.38
N ALA A 62 -4.02 -10.13 0.74
CA ALA A 62 -3.36 -10.63 1.95
C ALA A 62 -2.97 -12.12 1.84
N PRO A 63 -1.92 -12.55 2.58
CA PRO A 63 -1.57 -13.97 2.69
C PRO A 63 -2.73 -14.80 3.25
N VAL A 64 -3.01 -15.96 2.63
CA VAL A 64 -4.09 -16.84 3.11
C VAL A 64 -3.92 -17.24 4.59
N PRO A 65 -2.71 -17.59 5.09
CA PRO A 65 -2.52 -17.89 6.52
C PRO A 65 -2.76 -16.68 7.45
N LEU A 66 -2.78 -15.47 6.91
CA LEU A 66 -3.06 -14.22 7.64
C LEU A 66 -4.48 -13.69 7.38
N GLY A 67 -5.41 -14.54 6.95
CA GLY A 67 -6.80 -14.18 6.72
C GLY A 67 -7.13 -13.76 5.28
N GLY A 68 -6.20 -13.90 4.35
CA GLY A 68 -6.43 -13.65 2.93
C GLY A 68 -7.34 -14.68 2.28
N THR A 69 -7.88 -14.34 1.12
CA THR A 69 -8.77 -15.20 0.32
C THR A 69 -8.15 -15.47 -1.04
N LYS A 70 -8.00 -16.76 -1.38
CA LYS A 70 -7.52 -17.15 -2.69
C LYS A 70 -8.66 -17.08 -3.71
N LEU A 71 -8.46 -16.24 -4.73
CA LEU A 71 -9.40 -16.10 -5.85
C LEU A 71 -8.75 -16.57 -7.16
N PRO A 72 -9.56 -17.00 -8.16
CA PRO A 72 -9.09 -17.14 -9.54
C PRO A 72 -8.50 -15.79 -10.01
N ALA A 73 -7.38 -15.84 -10.74
CA ALA A 73 -6.69 -14.64 -11.22
C ALA A 73 -7.61 -13.72 -12.04
N SER A 74 -8.50 -14.29 -12.86
CA SER A 74 -9.47 -13.53 -13.65
C SER A 74 -10.41 -12.68 -12.78
N VAL A 75 -10.90 -13.25 -11.68
CA VAL A 75 -11.78 -12.51 -10.74
C VAL A 75 -11.00 -11.44 -9.99
N ARG A 76 -9.80 -11.77 -9.50
CA ARG A 76 -8.93 -10.80 -8.81
C ARG A 76 -8.60 -9.60 -9.69
N TRP A 77 -8.24 -9.84 -10.95
CA TRP A 77 -7.89 -8.76 -11.87
C TRP A 77 -9.11 -7.94 -12.33
N ALA A 78 -10.29 -8.56 -12.48
CA ALA A 78 -11.51 -7.82 -12.74
C ALA A 78 -11.87 -6.87 -11.58
N ILE A 79 -11.70 -7.32 -10.31
CA ILE A 79 -11.86 -6.47 -9.13
C ILE A 79 -10.84 -5.32 -9.16
N ALA A 80 -9.56 -5.63 -9.40
CA ALA A 80 -8.51 -4.61 -9.46
C ALA A 80 -8.77 -3.57 -10.56
N GLU A 81 -9.25 -3.99 -11.73
CA GLU A 81 -9.63 -3.10 -12.84
C GLU A 81 -10.74 -2.11 -12.43
N MET A 82 -11.78 -2.58 -11.75
CA MET A 82 -12.86 -1.73 -11.26
C MET A 82 -12.33 -0.70 -10.25
N VAL A 83 -11.51 -1.11 -9.29
CA VAL A 83 -10.91 -0.20 -8.30
C VAL A 83 -10.01 0.83 -8.98
N LEU A 84 -9.10 0.39 -9.86
CA LEU A 84 -8.17 1.26 -10.59
C LEU A 84 -8.91 2.23 -11.53
N GLY A 85 -9.97 1.79 -12.19
CA GLY A 85 -10.78 2.62 -13.06
C GLY A 85 -11.62 3.66 -12.31
N SER A 86 -11.98 3.37 -11.07
CA SER A 86 -12.78 4.25 -10.22
C SER A 86 -11.90 5.25 -9.45
N ASN A 87 -10.90 4.74 -8.73
CA ASN A 87 -9.98 5.55 -7.92
C ASN A 87 -8.64 4.82 -7.72
N PRO A 88 -7.66 5.02 -8.60
CA PRO A 88 -6.38 4.29 -8.55
C PRO A 88 -5.61 4.54 -7.24
N ALA A 89 -5.80 5.68 -6.59
CA ALA A 89 -5.16 5.96 -5.32
C ALA A 89 -5.59 4.97 -4.22
N ILE A 90 -6.86 4.54 -4.20
CA ILE A 90 -7.32 3.53 -3.23
C ILE A 90 -6.54 2.23 -3.40
N HIS A 91 -6.33 1.77 -4.64
CA HIS A 91 -5.56 0.55 -4.90
C HIS A 91 -4.11 0.67 -4.41
N ILE A 92 -3.48 1.82 -4.65
CA ILE A 92 -2.09 2.07 -4.25
C ILE A 92 -1.98 2.16 -2.72
N TYR A 93 -2.85 2.91 -2.06
CA TYR A 93 -2.85 3.01 -0.60
C TYR A 93 -3.20 1.68 0.08
N ALA A 94 -3.98 0.80 -0.56
CA ALA A 94 -4.26 -0.55 -0.06
C ALA A 94 -3.12 -1.56 -0.32
N SER A 95 -2.01 -1.17 -0.92
CA SER A 95 -0.91 -2.09 -1.29
C SER A 95 -0.21 -2.77 -0.10
N GLY A 96 -0.39 -2.27 1.13
CA GLY A 96 0.19 -2.87 2.33
C GLY A 96 -0.05 -4.37 2.46
N TYR A 97 -1.22 -4.85 2.06
CA TYR A 97 -1.56 -6.28 2.13
C TYR A 97 -0.79 -7.12 1.11
N ALA A 98 -0.59 -6.60 -0.11
CA ALA A 98 0.24 -7.26 -1.12
C ALA A 98 1.72 -7.29 -0.71
N PHE A 99 2.22 -6.23 -0.07
CA PHE A 99 3.58 -6.21 0.50
C PHE A 99 3.71 -7.14 1.70
N ALA A 100 2.67 -7.28 2.52
CA ALA A 100 2.63 -8.30 3.58
C ALA A 100 2.77 -9.72 3.00
N GLN A 101 2.18 -10.00 1.83
CA GLN A 101 2.39 -11.27 1.12
C GLN A 101 3.86 -11.49 0.76
N VAL A 102 4.55 -10.45 0.26
CA VAL A 102 5.99 -10.53 -0.07
C VAL A 102 6.82 -10.82 1.18
N ALA A 103 6.62 -10.05 2.25
CA ALA A 103 7.34 -10.25 3.52
C ALA A 103 7.03 -11.62 4.14
N PHE A 104 5.80 -12.11 4.04
CA PHE A 104 5.41 -13.43 4.57
C PHE A 104 6.06 -14.58 3.81
N VAL A 105 6.19 -14.49 2.48
CA VAL A 105 6.73 -15.57 1.64
C VAL A 105 8.25 -15.57 1.63
N LEU A 106 8.88 -14.40 1.53
CA LEU A 106 10.31 -14.26 1.27
C LEU A 106 11.12 -13.82 2.50
N GLY A 107 10.45 -13.33 3.54
CA GLY A 107 11.10 -12.74 4.70
C GLY A 107 11.63 -13.75 5.71
N THR A 108 12.50 -13.26 6.61
CA THR A 108 12.92 -13.93 7.84
C THR A 108 11.71 -14.12 8.77
N GLU A 109 11.88 -14.89 9.86
CA GLU A 109 10.80 -15.07 10.85
C GLU A 109 10.37 -13.74 11.50
N GLU A 110 11.31 -12.83 11.72
CA GLU A 110 11.01 -11.47 12.18
C GLU A 110 10.19 -10.68 11.15
N GLN A 111 10.59 -10.72 9.89
CA GLN A 111 9.84 -10.06 8.81
C GLN A 111 8.44 -10.67 8.59
N LYS A 112 8.28 -11.97 8.80
CA LYS A 112 6.94 -12.63 8.81
C LYS A 112 6.08 -12.15 9.97
N HIS A 113 6.68 -11.86 11.14
CA HIS A 113 5.96 -11.24 12.25
C HIS A 113 5.45 -9.85 11.87
N PHE A 114 6.29 -9.02 11.20
CA PHE A 114 5.83 -7.73 10.67
C PHE A 114 4.73 -7.89 9.62
N ALA A 115 4.83 -8.88 8.73
CA ALA A 115 3.75 -9.16 7.76
C ALA A 115 2.41 -9.43 8.45
N LYS A 116 2.42 -10.13 9.59
CA LYS A 116 1.22 -10.33 10.40
C LYS A 116 0.69 -9.00 10.97
N LEU A 117 1.55 -8.16 11.52
CA LEU A 117 1.14 -6.84 12.04
C LEU A 117 0.59 -5.93 10.92
N MET A 118 1.19 -5.97 9.72
CA MET A 118 0.70 -5.22 8.56
C MET A 118 -0.76 -5.58 8.23
N VAL A 119 -1.11 -6.86 8.29
CA VAL A 119 -2.49 -7.31 8.04
C VAL A 119 -3.40 -6.98 9.22
N ASP A 120 -3.01 -7.36 10.44
CA ASP A 120 -3.85 -7.22 11.65
C ASP A 120 -4.17 -5.75 11.98
N ARG A 121 -3.26 -4.82 11.64
CA ARG A 121 -3.35 -3.39 11.97
C ARG A 121 -3.54 -2.49 10.75
N HIS A 122 -3.75 -3.08 9.59
CA HIS A 122 -3.95 -2.35 8.33
C HIS A 122 -2.82 -1.33 8.04
N TRP A 123 -1.56 -1.72 8.25
CA TRP A 123 -0.41 -0.87 7.96
C TRP A 123 -0.25 -0.64 6.46
N GLY A 124 0.21 0.56 6.10
CA GLY A 124 0.62 0.87 4.75
C GLY A 124 1.95 0.22 4.38
N ALA A 125 2.29 0.27 3.10
CA ALA A 125 3.62 -0.10 2.63
C ALA A 125 4.05 0.74 1.43
N THR A 126 5.36 0.87 1.26
CA THR A 126 5.96 1.52 0.10
C THR A 126 7.08 0.69 -0.49
N MET A 127 7.36 0.92 -1.77
CA MET A 127 8.54 0.44 -2.45
C MET A 127 9.45 1.63 -2.76
N GLN A 128 10.62 1.69 -2.12
CA GLN A 128 11.54 2.82 -2.19
C GLN A 128 12.71 2.48 -3.11
N LEU A 129 12.58 2.76 -4.40
CA LEU A 129 13.59 2.48 -5.43
C LEU A 129 14.29 3.74 -5.92
N THR A 130 13.51 4.68 -6.47
CA THR A 130 13.99 5.88 -7.16
C THR A 130 14.83 6.79 -6.27
N GLU A 131 15.94 7.25 -6.83
CA GLU A 131 16.82 8.27 -6.24
C GLU A 131 16.94 9.49 -7.16
N PRO A 132 17.47 10.65 -6.70
CA PRO A 132 17.60 11.84 -7.54
C PRO A 132 18.30 11.59 -8.89
N ASP A 133 19.32 10.73 -8.90
CA ASP A 133 20.14 10.41 -10.09
C ASP A 133 19.88 9.01 -10.65
N ALA A 134 18.90 8.28 -10.12
CA ALA A 134 18.61 6.88 -10.48
C ALA A 134 17.10 6.63 -10.54
N GLY A 135 16.48 6.94 -11.67
CA GLY A 135 15.07 6.71 -11.95
C GLY A 135 14.84 5.41 -12.71
N SER A 136 14.96 5.45 -14.05
CA SER A 136 14.78 4.25 -14.89
C SER A 136 15.88 3.20 -14.64
N ASP A 137 17.12 3.64 -14.45
CA ASP A 137 18.22 2.78 -14.02
C ASP A 137 18.31 2.77 -12.47
N VAL A 138 17.45 2.01 -11.84
CA VAL A 138 17.45 1.86 -10.37
C VAL A 138 18.72 1.18 -9.85
N GLY A 139 19.42 0.42 -10.71
CA GLY A 139 20.72 -0.19 -10.42
C GLY A 139 21.84 0.83 -10.19
N ALA A 140 21.70 2.08 -10.66
CA ALA A 140 22.62 3.17 -10.41
C ALA A 140 22.40 3.86 -9.04
N GLY A 141 21.44 3.40 -8.22
CA GLY A 141 21.16 3.94 -6.89
C GLY A 141 22.41 3.98 -6.00
N ARG A 142 22.48 4.97 -5.11
CA ARG A 142 23.62 5.24 -4.22
C ARG A 142 23.31 5.03 -2.75
N THR A 143 22.05 4.79 -2.39
CA THR A 143 21.67 4.44 -1.01
C THR A 143 22.45 3.22 -0.53
N LYS A 144 23.02 3.33 0.65
CA LYS A 144 23.87 2.27 1.24
C LYS A 144 23.27 1.77 2.54
N ALA A 145 23.37 0.46 2.75
CA ALA A 145 23.10 -0.18 4.03
C ALA A 145 24.42 -0.68 4.65
N VAL A 146 24.65 -0.36 5.92
CA VAL A 146 25.82 -0.79 6.67
C VAL A 146 25.36 -1.55 7.89
N GLN A 147 25.76 -2.84 7.98
CA GLN A 147 25.41 -3.69 9.11
C GLN A 147 26.09 -3.21 10.39
N GLN A 148 25.33 -3.17 11.46
CA GLN A 148 25.79 -2.79 12.79
C GLN A 148 26.14 -4.02 13.63
N ALA A 149 26.87 -3.82 14.74
CA ALA A 149 27.29 -4.90 15.62
C ALA A 149 26.13 -5.65 16.30
N ASP A 150 24.96 -5.00 16.42
CA ASP A 150 23.74 -5.58 16.97
C ASP A 150 22.89 -6.34 15.93
N GLY A 151 23.37 -6.44 14.69
CA GLY A 151 22.67 -7.10 13.59
C GLY A 151 21.69 -6.22 12.83
N THR A 152 21.45 -4.99 13.25
CA THR A 152 20.63 -4.00 12.51
C THR A 152 21.42 -3.42 11.33
N TRP A 153 20.74 -2.62 10.49
CA TRP A 153 21.35 -1.95 9.36
C TRP A 153 21.08 -0.45 9.40
N HIS A 154 22.12 0.36 9.24
CA HIS A 154 22.01 1.78 9.05
C HIS A 154 21.92 2.08 7.55
N ILE A 155 20.80 2.64 7.13
CA ILE A 155 20.55 3.02 5.74
C ILE A 155 20.82 4.51 5.58
N THR A 156 21.64 4.89 4.60
CA THR A 156 21.97 6.28 4.28
C THR A 156 21.79 6.54 2.80
N GLY A 157 20.97 7.52 2.46
CA GLY A 157 20.66 7.89 1.09
C GLY A 157 19.41 8.77 1.01
N THR A 158 18.99 9.08 -0.21
CA THR A 158 17.79 9.85 -0.49
C THR A 158 16.95 9.14 -1.53
N LYS A 159 15.77 8.69 -1.12
CA LYS A 159 14.74 8.17 -2.04
C LYS A 159 13.80 9.29 -2.44
N ARG A 160 13.24 9.23 -3.64
CA ARG A 160 12.44 10.30 -4.22
C ARG A 160 11.21 9.76 -4.94
N TYR A 161 10.13 10.54 -4.93
CA TYR A 161 8.87 10.19 -5.59
C TYR A 161 8.23 8.89 -5.07
N ILE A 162 8.33 8.67 -3.77
CA ILE A 162 7.77 7.46 -3.14
C ILE A 162 6.27 7.65 -2.93
N THR A 163 5.48 6.88 -3.66
CA THR A 163 4.02 6.90 -3.57
C THR A 163 3.58 6.43 -2.18
N SER A 164 2.61 7.12 -1.58
CA SER A 164 2.09 6.85 -0.23
C SER A 164 3.17 6.76 0.86
N GLY A 165 4.24 7.58 0.71
CA GLY A 165 5.38 7.59 1.63
C GLY A 165 5.02 7.97 3.06
N ASP A 166 3.94 8.71 3.24
CA ASP A 166 3.32 8.99 4.53
C ASP A 166 1.81 9.25 4.34
N ALA A 167 0.99 8.93 5.34
CA ALA A 167 -0.45 9.13 5.32
C ALA A 167 -1.07 8.94 6.71
N ASP A 168 -2.05 9.78 7.05
CA ASP A 168 -2.77 9.75 8.33
C ASP A 168 -3.94 8.75 8.39
N ILE A 169 -3.93 7.73 7.53
CA ILE A 169 -4.86 6.59 7.53
C ILE A 169 -4.25 5.31 8.10
N TYR A 170 -2.97 5.33 8.41
CA TYR A 170 -2.24 4.19 8.96
C TYR A 170 -1.67 4.51 10.34
N GLU A 171 -1.59 3.47 11.18
CA GLU A 171 -0.79 3.52 12.41
C GLU A 171 0.72 3.48 12.09
N ASN A 172 1.10 2.77 11.02
CA ASN A 172 2.49 2.59 10.62
C ASN A 172 2.59 2.26 9.12
N ILE A 173 3.78 2.44 8.56
CA ILE A 173 4.09 2.14 7.15
C ILE A 173 5.36 1.31 7.07
N MET A 174 5.30 0.17 6.40
CA MET A 174 6.47 -0.67 6.13
C MET A 174 7.14 -0.24 4.83
N HIS A 175 8.41 0.15 4.90
CA HIS A 175 9.19 0.56 3.74
C HIS A 175 10.06 -0.58 3.21
N PHE A 176 9.87 -0.96 1.95
CA PHE A 176 10.74 -1.89 1.23
C PHE A 176 11.74 -1.08 0.41
N THR A 177 12.97 -1.01 0.87
CA THR A 177 14.00 -0.11 0.33
C THR A 177 15.05 -0.90 -0.44
N LEU A 178 15.39 -0.44 -1.65
CA LEU A 178 16.52 -0.96 -2.42
C LEU A 178 17.78 -0.18 -2.05
N GLU A 179 18.81 -0.88 -1.59
CA GLU A 179 20.12 -0.32 -1.21
C GLU A 179 21.26 -1.23 -1.67
N ARG A 180 22.50 -0.74 -1.50
CA ARG A 180 23.76 -1.44 -1.74
C ARG A 180 24.53 -1.70 -0.47
#